data_a212a70d13fe8c8d319c7cc79968f5f8
#
_entry.id   a212a70d13fe8c8d319c7cc79968f5f8
#
_cell.length_a   1.000
_cell.length_b   1.000
_cell.length_c   1.000
_cell.angle_alpha   90.00
_cell.angle_beta   90.00
_cell.angle_gamma   90.00
#
_symmetry.space_group_name_H-M   'P 1'
#
loop_
_entity.id
_entity.type
_entity.pdbx_description
1 polymer ?
#
loop_
_entity_poly.entity_id
_entity_poly.type
_entity_poly.pdbx_seq_one_letter_code
_entity_poly.pdbx_strand_id
1 'polypeptide(L)'
;KTLITPNSRFDKWLKGDDKALTVKEVEGYQRFKMYRCSSCHVGKSVGGQSFEYMDLKKDYFADRGNPLGSDEGLKGFTGKAEDLHRFKVPNLRNVELTAPYLHDGTVTTLDEAVRIMGVYLSGMEIPQGDRDLIVGFLRTLTGEWQGKPLAGEAVKR
;
A
#
# COMPACT_ATOMS: atom_id res chain seq x y z
N LYS A 1 -23.15 10.25 2.59
CA LYS A 1 -21.89 10.99 2.90
C LYS A 1 -20.74 10.04 2.66
N THR A 2 -19.84 10.38 1.74
CA THR A 2 -18.63 9.59 1.48
C THR A 2 -17.62 9.89 2.57
N LEU A 3 -17.04 8.84 3.15
CA LEU A 3 -15.90 8.98 4.04
C LEU A 3 -14.66 9.28 3.20
N ILE A 4 -14.21 10.52 3.20
CA ILE A 4 -13.01 10.96 2.46
C ILE A 4 -12.05 11.66 3.42
N THR A 5 -10.76 11.54 3.16
CA THR A 5 -9.68 12.20 3.87
C THR A 5 -8.88 13.05 2.89
N PRO A 6 -9.40 14.23 2.50
CA PRO A 6 -8.76 15.11 1.52
C PRO A 6 -7.55 15.82 2.14
N ASN A 7 -6.90 16.64 1.29
CA ASN A 7 -5.85 17.58 1.68
C ASN A 7 -4.59 16.92 2.22
N SER A 8 -4.31 15.66 1.82
CA SER A 8 -2.99 15.09 2.05
C SER A 8 -1.92 15.99 1.41
N ARG A 9 -0.67 15.90 1.87
CA ARG A 9 0.44 16.64 1.28
C ARG A 9 0.61 16.32 -0.20
N PHE A 10 0.39 15.05 -0.58
CA PHE A 10 0.38 14.64 -1.97
C PHE A 10 -0.77 15.29 -2.77
N ASP A 11 -1.99 15.44 -2.20
CA ASP A 11 -3.09 16.13 -2.86
C ASP A 11 -2.77 17.62 -3.11
N LYS A 12 -2.13 18.28 -2.14
CA LYS A 12 -1.71 19.69 -2.27
C LYS A 12 -0.67 19.84 -3.39
N TRP A 13 0.30 18.94 -3.43
CA TRP A 13 1.32 18.91 -4.49
C TRP A 13 0.71 18.69 -5.87
N LEU A 14 -0.20 17.74 -6.02
CA LEU A 14 -0.93 17.51 -7.29
C LEU A 14 -1.77 18.71 -7.74
N LYS A 15 -2.14 19.61 -6.83
CA LYS A 15 -2.88 20.84 -7.11
C LYS A 15 -1.95 22.04 -7.40
N GLY A 16 -0.64 21.84 -7.45
CA GLY A 16 0.35 22.85 -7.80
C GLY A 16 1.08 23.50 -6.61
N ASP A 17 0.92 22.99 -5.39
CA ASP A 17 1.75 23.44 -4.26
C ASP A 17 3.08 22.67 -4.25
N ASP A 18 4.07 23.20 -4.99
CA ASP A 18 5.39 22.56 -5.11
C ASP A 18 6.15 22.42 -3.78
N LYS A 19 5.73 23.16 -2.75
CA LYS A 19 6.32 23.10 -1.41
C LYS A 19 5.68 22.04 -0.50
N ALA A 20 4.58 21.44 -0.93
CA ALA A 20 3.86 20.45 -0.13
C ALA A 20 4.64 19.15 0.07
N LEU A 21 5.56 18.81 -0.85
CA LEU A 21 6.46 17.67 -0.75
C LEU A 21 7.91 18.11 -0.72
N THR A 22 8.73 17.37 0.01
CA THR A 22 10.19 17.49 -0.07
C THR A 22 10.72 16.81 -1.33
N VAL A 23 11.96 17.15 -1.72
CA VAL A 23 12.65 16.50 -2.85
C VAL A 23 12.69 14.98 -2.70
N LYS A 24 13.01 14.49 -1.48
CA LYS A 24 13.05 13.04 -1.19
C LYS A 24 11.68 12.36 -1.33
N GLU A 25 10.60 13.02 -0.97
CA GLU A 25 9.24 12.47 -1.11
C GLU A 25 8.79 12.44 -2.58
N VAL A 26 9.17 13.43 -3.36
CA VAL A 26 8.96 13.42 -4.82
C VAL A 26 9.78 12.28 -5.46
N GLU A 27 11.04 12.10 -5.04
CA GLU A 27 11.86 10.98 -5.48
C GLU A 27 11.22 9.63 -5.08
N GLY A 28 10.68 9.52 -3.87
CA GLY A 28 9.92 8.34 -3.42
C GLY A 28 8.73 8.03 -4.32
N TYR A 29 8.00 9.05 -4.77
CA TYR A 29 6.94 8.88 -5.77
C TYR A 29 7.47 8.36 -7.11
N GLN A 30 8.63 8.82 -7.56
CA GLN A 30 9.27 8.29 -8.77
C GLN A 30 9.68 6.82 -8.59
N ARG A 31 10.26 6.45 -7.42
CA ARG A 31 10.57 5.05 -7.10
C ARG A 31 9.31 4.18 -7.07
N PHE A 32 8.24 4.64 -6.45
CA PHE A 32 6.94 3.96 -6.44
C PHE A 32 6.44 3.63 -7.86
N LYS A 33 6.61 4.54 -8.82
CA LYS A 33 6.29 4.29 -10.23
C LYS A 33 7.30 3.34 -10.90
N MET A 34 8.59 3.54 -10.68
CA MET A 34 9.67 2.73 -11.26
C MET A 34 9.54 1.25 -10.89
N TYR A 35 9.21 0.97 -9.63
CA TYR A 35 8.94 -0.39 -9.13
C TYR A 35 7.52 -0.88 -9.45
N ARG A 36 6.80 -0.22 -10.36
CA ARG A 36 5.47 -0.60 -10.89
C ARG A 36 4.35 -0.67 -9.84
N CYS A 37 4.53 -0.11 -8.66
CA CYS A 37 3.47 -0.08 -7.65
C CYS A 37 2.22 0.64 -8.17
N SER A 38 2.42 1.70 -8.98
CA SER A 38 1.34 2.47 -9.61
C SER A 38 0.57 1.72 -10.69
N SER A 39 0.94 0.48 -11.07
CA SER A 39 0.14 -0.33 -12.01
C SER A 39 -1.16 -0.84 -11.38
N CYS A 40 -1.13 -1.14 -10.08
CA CYS A 40 -2.28 -1.62 -9.33
C CYS A 40 -2.84 -0.54 -8.37
N HIS A 41 -1.96 0.26 -7.78
CA HIS A 41 -2.34 1.35 -6.88
C HIS A 41 -2.64 2.64 -7.64
N VAL A 42 -3.81 2.69 -8.30
CA VAL A 42 -4.26 3.77 -9.20
C VAL A 42 -5.45 4.54 -8.64
N GLY A 43 -5.77 5.67 -9.29
CA GLY A 43 -6.96 6.47 -9.02
C GLY A 43 -6.88 7.30 -7.73
N LYS A 44 -8.00 7.95 -7.39
CA LYS A 44 -8.08 8.91 -6.26
C LYS A 44 -7.71 8.29 -4.91
N SER A 45 -7.99 7.02 -4.74
CA SER A 45 -7.70 6.27 -3.50
C SER A 45 -6.31 5.65 -3.49
N VAL A 46 -5.55 5.77 -4.58
CA VAL A 46 -4.25 5.09 -4.74
C VAL A 46 -4.42 3.59 -4.46
N GLY A 47 -5.35 2.95 -5.17
CA GLY A 47 -5.77 1.56 -5.01
C GLY A 47 -7.28 1.40 -4.84
N GLY A 48 -7.71 0.20 -4.46
CA GLY A 48 -9.11 -0.12 -4.14
C GLY A 48 -10.00 -0.46 -5.34
N GLN A 49 -9.46 -0.53 -6.56
CA GLN A 49 -10.25 -0.67 -7.80
C GLN A 49 -10.15 -2.04 -8.47
N SER A 50 -9.18 -2.86 -8.11
CA SER A 50 -8.95 -4.19 -8.70
C SER A 50 -8.69 -5.24 -7.64
N PHE A 51 -8.67 -6.49 -8.10
CA PHE A 51 -8.19 -7.64 -7.35
C PHE A 51 -6.96 -8.20 -8.07
N GLU A 52 -5.89 -8.44 -7.32
CA GLU A 52 -4.63 -8.94 -7.86
C GLU A 52 -4.15 -10.16 -7.08
N TYR A 53 -3.36 -11.00 -7.73
CA TYR A 53 -2.74 -12.16 -7.09
C TYR A 53 -1.59 -11.70 -6.18
N MET A 54 -1.57 -12.20 -4.94
CA MET A 54 -0.47 -11.92 -4.01
C MET A 54 0.83 -12.61 -4.41
N ASP A 55 0.72 -13.68 -5.17
CA ASP A 55 1.80 -14.52 -5.71
C ASP A 55 2.04 -14.28 -7.21
N LEU A 56 1.81 -13.04 -7.69
CA LEU A 56 1.87 -12.69 -9.12
C LEU A 56 3.23 -12.99 -9.78
N LYS A 57 4.34 -12.84 -9.05
CA LYS A 57 5.71 -13.02 -9.55
C LYS A 57 6.49 -14.10 -8.83
N LYS A 58 6.18 -14.35 -7.57
CA LYS A 58 6.79 -15.36 -6.74
C LYS A 58 5.76 -15.86 -5.74
N ASP A 59 5.81 -17.14 -5.40
CA ASP A 59 4.86 -17.76 -4.46
C ASP A 59 5.11 -17.26 -3.02
N TYR A 60 4.33 -16.26 -2.62
CA TYR A 60 4.38 -15.69 -1.28
C TYR A 60 3.96 -16.71 -0.21
N PHE A 61 2.95 -17.53 -0.49
CA PHE A 61 2.36 -18.43 0.49
C PHE A 61 3.26 -19.62 0.76
N ALA A 62 3.94 -20.14 -0.28
CA ALA A 62 4.94 -21.20 -0.11
C ALA A 62 6.15 -20.69 0.70
N ASP A 63 6.65 -19.49 0.41
CA ASP A 63 7.78 -18.90 1.13
C ASP A 63 7.44 -18.57 2.59
N ARG A 64 6.24 -18.06 2.85
CA ARG A 64 5.79 -17.74 4.21
C ARG A 64 5.54 -18.99 5.04
N GLY A 65 5.03 -20.05 4.43
CA GLY A 65 4.55 -21.24 5.13
C GLY A 65 3.27 -20.98 5.96
N ASN A 66 2.92 -21.93 6.82
CA ASN A 66 1.76 -21.85 7.72
C ASN A 66 0.47 -21.37 7.03
N PRO A 67 -0.12 -22.18 6.12
CA PRO A 67 -1.31 -21.77 5.37
C PRO A 67 -2.48 -21.46 6.30
N LEU A 68 -3.19 -20.37 5.99
CA LEU A 68 -4.35 -19.88 6.72
C LEU A 68 -5.60 -19.95 5.82
N GLY A 69 -6.77 -20.10 6.41
CA GLY A 69 -8.03 -20.03 5.65
C GLY A 69 -8.23 -18.69 4.94
N SER A 70 -7.71 -17.59 5.51
CA SER A 70 -7.73 -16.26 4.91
C SER A 70 -6.86 -16.13 3.64
N ASP A 71 -5.94 -17.07 3.40
CA ASP A 71 -5.08 -17.07 2.21
C ASP A 71 -5.86 -17.38 0.93
N GLU A 72 -7.04 -18.00 1.04
CA GLU A 72 -7.91 -18.21 -0.12
C GLU A 72 -8.29 -16.91 -0.83
N GLY A 73 -8.25 -15.77 -0.12
CA GLY A 73 -8.59 -14.47 -0.69
C GLY A 73 -10.00 -14.45 -1.28
N LEU A 74 -10.13 -13.96 -2.52
CA LEU A 74 -11.42 -13.86 -3.22
C LEU A 74 -12.10 -15.22 -3.43
N LYS A 75 -11.35 -16.30 -3.57
CA LYS A 75 -11.88 -17.67 -3.69
C LYS A 75 -12.75 -18.04 -2.50
N GLY A 76 -12.38 -17.65 -1.28
CA GLY A 76 -13.20 -17.92 -0.09
C GLY A 76 -14.61 -17.32 -0.15
N PHE A 77 -14.81 -16.30 -1.00
CA PHE A 77 -16.09 -15.68 -1.25
C PHE A 77 -16.80 -16.23 -2.50
N THR A 78 -16.09 -16.43 -3.61
CA THR A 78 -16.64 -16.82 -4.90
C THR A 78 -16.77 -18.33 -5.10
N GLY A 79 -15.96 -19.12 -4.38
CA GLY A 79 -15.81 -20.56 -4.57
C GLY A 79 -15.05 -20.96 -5.84
N LYS A 80 -14.58 -20.01 -6.65
CA LYS A 80 -13.92 -20.27 -7.92
C LYS A 80 -12.41 -20.49 -7.75
N ALA A 81 -11.88 -21.54 -8.39
CA ALA A 81 -10.47 -21.88 -8.26
C ALA A 81 -9.52 -20.78 -8.79
N GLU A 82 -9.92 -20.08 -9.86
CA GLU A 82 -9.17 -18.97 -10.44
C GLU A 82 -9.07 -17.74 -9.54
N ASP A 83 -9.86 -17.65 -8.48
CA ASP A 83 -9.82 -16.55 -7.53
C ASP A 83 -8.94 -16.84 -6.30
N LEU A 84 -8.26 -18.00 -6.27
CA LEU A 84 -7.31 -18.34 -5.21
C LEU A 84 -6.18 -17.30 -5.17
N HIS A 85 -5.83 -16.88 -3.95
CA HIS A 85 -4.79 -15.89 -3.68
C HIS A 85 -5.02 -14.48 -4.31
N ARG A 86 -6.22 -14.21 -4.78
CA ARG A 86 -6.59 -12.88 -5.25
C ARG A 86 -7.12 -12.04 -4.11
N PHE A 87 -6.55 -10.86 -3.92
CA PHE A 87 -6.96 -9.90 -2.90
C PHE A 87 -7.32 -8.57 -3.53
N LYS A 88 -8.27 -7.86 -2.93
CA LYS A 88 -8.54 -6.50 -3.32
C LYS A 88 -7.30 -5.65 -3.09
N VAL A 89 -6.84 -4.94 -4.13
CA VAL A 89 -5.75 -3.97 -4.00
C VAL A 89 -6.13 -2.94 -2.94
N PRO A 90 -5.39 -2.82 -1.83
CA PRO A 90 -5.78 -1.91 -0.78
C PRO A 90 -5.63 -0.45 -1.20
N ASN A 91 -6.43 0.39 -0.60
CA ASN A 91 -6.29 1.83 -0.64
C ASN A 91 -5.03 2.24 0.15
N LEU A 92 -4.16 3.06 -0.43
CA LEU A 92 -2.95 3.53 0.24
C LEU A 92 -3.12 4.89 0.93
N ARG A 93 -4.28 5.54 0.82
CA ARG A 93 -4.52 6.73 1.63
C ARG A 93 -4.56 6.36 3.10
N ASN A 94 -3.83 7.15 3.90
CA ASN A 94 -3.66 6.94 5.34
C ASN A 94 -2.95 5.62 5.71
N VAL A 95 -2.24 4.99 4.76
CA VAL A 95 -1.63 3.67 4.96
C VAL A 95 -0.65 3.63 6.15
N GLU A 96 0.03 4.73 6.46
CA GLU A 96 0.94 4.80 7.61
C GLU A 96 0.23 4.62 8.96
N LEU A 97 -1.10 4.85 9.01
CA LEU A 97 -1.92 4.77 10.23
C LEU A 97 -2.62 3.41 10.38
N THR A 98 -2.45 2.49 9.44
CA THR A 98 -3.26 1.27 9.35
C THR A 98 -2.47 -0.02 9.59
N ALA A 99 -1.33 0.06 10.26
CA ALA A 99 -0.62 -1.14 10.71
C ALA A 99 -1.53 -1.98 11.66
N PRO A 100 -1.40 -3.31 11.66
CA PRO A 100 -0.51 -4.13 10.83
C PRO A 100 -1.00 -4.31 9.38
N TYR A 101 -0.09 -4.70 8.50
CA TYR A 101 -0.30 -4.80 7.06
C TYR A 101 -0.52 -6.24 6.58
N LEU A 102 -0.89 -6.38 5.31
CA LEU A 102 -1.34 -7.58 4.60
C LEU A 102 -2.70 -8.09 5.11
N HIS A 103 -3.24 -9.11 4.43
CA HIS A 103 -4.56 -9.67 4.71
C HIS A 103 -4.65 -10.40 6.06
N ASP A 104 -3.51 -10.85 6.58
CA ASP A 104 -3.37 -11.60 7.83
C ASP A 104 -2.80 -10.76 8.98
N GLY A 105 -2.42 -9.50 8.72
CA GLY A 105 -1.87 -8.60 9.72
C GLY A 105 -0.49 -9.02 10.27
N THR A 106 0.24 -9.88 9.57
CA THR A 106 1.54 -10.39 10.05
C THR A 106 2.68 -9.38 9.91
N VAL A 107 2.52 -8.38 9.06
CA VAL A 107 3.54 -7.37 8.76
C VAL A 107 3.28 -6.10 9.56
N THR A 108 4.20 -5.73 10.45
CA THR A 108 4.00 -4.62 11.39
C THR A 108 4.58 -3.29 10.90
N THR A 109 5.44 -3.30 9.88
CA THR A 109 6.09 -2.09 9.37
C THR A 109 5.75 -1.85 7.90
N LEU A 110 5.64 -0.58 7.53
CA LEU A 110 5.40 -0.19 6.14
C LEU A 110 6.60 -0.53 5.23
N ASP A 111 7.82 -0.46 5.76
CA ASP A 111 9.03 -0.88 5.04
C ASP A 111 8.97 -2.34 4.60
N GLU A 112 8.61 -3.23 5.53
CA GLU A 112 8.50 -4.65 5.22
C GLU A 112 7.35 -4.93 4.24
N ALA A 113 6.22 -4.22 4.37
CA ALA A 113 5.14 -4.31 3.39
C ALA A 113 5.61 -3.92 1.98
N VAL A 114 6.38 -2.83 1.86
CA VAL A 114 6.97 -2.40 0.57
C VAL A 114 7.94 -3.43 0.02
N ARG A 115 8.77 -4.04 0.88
CA ARG A 115 9.70 -5.12 0.49
C ARG A 115 8.93 -6.31 -0.11
N ILE A 116 7.89 -6.77 0.57
CA ILE A 116 7.05 -7.89 0.13
C ILE A 116 6.38 -7.56 -1.20
N MET A 117 5.80 -6.37 -1.35
CA MET A 117 5.20 -5.95 -2.62
C MET A 117 6.22 -5.93 -3.76
N GLY A 118 7.46 -5.52 -3.49
CA GLY A 118 8.56 -5.57 -4.47
C GLY A 118 8.83 -6.98 -4.95
N VAL A 119 9.09 -7.89 -4.02
CA VAL A 119 9.48 -9.27 -4.33
C VAL A 119 8.36 -10.05 -5.02
N TYR A 120 7.17 -10.07 -4.43
CA TYR A 120 6.11 -11.00 -4.83
C TYR A 120 5.18 -10.47 -5.92
N LEU A 121 5.00 -9.14 -6.02
CA LEU A 121 4.10 -8.55 -7.02
C LEU A 121 4.86 -7.90 -8.18
N SER A 122 5.94 -7.17 -7.89
CA SER A 122 6.74 -6.52 -8.94
C SER A 122 7.84 -7.43 -9.48
N GLY A 123 8.24 -8.47 -8.73
CA GLY A 123 9.35 -9.36 -9.07
C GLY A 123 10.72 -8.68 -8.96
N MET A 124 10.83 -7.66 -8.12
CA MET A 124 12.05 -6.86 -7.95
C MET A 124 12.41 -6.72 -6.47
N GLU A 125 13.69 -6.99 -6.17
CA GLU A 125 14.25 -6.60 -4.88
C GLU A 125 14.40 -5.08 -4.84
N ILE A 126 13.79 -4.44 -3.85
CA ILE A 126 13.88 -3.00 -3.65
C ILE A 126 14.95 -2.72 -2.61
N PRO A 127 16.06 -2.05 -2.95
CA PRO A 127 17.11 -1.70 -1.99
C PRO A 127 16.57 -0.84 -0.85
N GLN A 128 17.19 -0.93 0.33
CA GLN A 128 16.73 -0.20 1.53
C GLN A 128 16.55 1.29 1.28
N GLY A 129 17.52 1.94 0.62
CA GLY A 129 17.41 3.37 0.34
C GLY A 129 16.20 3.75 -0.52
N ASP A 130 15.84 2.90 -1.49
CA ASP A 130 14.64 3.13 -2.31
C ASP A 130 13.35 2.82 -1.53
N ARG A 131 13.37 1.81 -0.62
CA ARG A 131 12.24 1.56 0.29
C ARG A 131 12.01 2.73 1.23
N ASP A 132 13.06 3.31 1.79
CA ASP A 132 12.96 4.48 2.66
C ASP A 132 12.32 5.66 1.93
N LEU A 133 12.69 5.89 0.67
CA LEU A 133 12.08 6.92 -0.19
C LEU A 133 10.60 6.62 -0.46
N ILE A 134 10.25 5.38 -0.81
CA ILE A 134 8.86 4.96 -1.05
C ILE A 134 8.03 5.13 0.22
N VAL A 135 8.52 4.69 1.36
CA VAL A 135 7.83 4.87 2.66
C VAL A 135 7.63 6.36 2.97
N GLY A 136 8.64 7.20 2.70
CA GLY A 136 8.52 8.65 2.80
C GLY A 136 7.38 9.20 1.96
N PHE A 137 7.30 8.77 0.69
CA PHE A 137 6.17 9.13 -0.18
C PHE A 137 4.83 8.63 0.37
N LEU A 138 4.72 7.37 0.79
CA LEU A 138 3.47 6.79 1.29
C LEU A 138 2.90 7.56 2.50
N ARG A 139 3.77 8.11 3.34
CA ARG A 139 3.37 8.99 4.47
C ARG A 139 2.74 10.31 4.01
N THR A 140 3.04 10.77 2.81
CA THR A 140 2.41 11.99 2.25
C THR A 140 0.95 11.78 1.84
N LEU A 141 0.46 10.53 1.82
CA LEU A 141 -0.91 10.16 1.47
C LEU A 141 -1.89 10.28 2.65
N THR A 142 -1.40 10.61 3.85
CA THR A 142 -2.23 10.86 5.02
C THR A 142 -2.93 12.21 4.88
N GLY A 143 -4.24 12.18 4.96
CA GLY A 143 -5.11 13.33 4.75
C GLY A 143 -5.65 13.93 6.03
N GLU A 144 -6.74 14.69 5.88
CA GLU A 144 -7.42 15.37 6.98
C GLU A 144 -8.82 14.79 7.18
N TRP A 145 -9.29 14.79 8.43
CA TRP A 145 -10.68 14.51 8.77
C TRP A 145 -11.29 15.75 9.45
N GLN A 146 -12.37 16.27 8.89
CA GLN A 146 -13.05 17.48 9.38
C GLN A 146 -12.09 18.68 9.55
N GLY A 147 -11.14 18.84 8.61
CA GLY A 147 -10.17 19.94 8.61
C GLY A 147 -9.01 19.76 9.60
N LYS A 148 -8.90 18.62 10.25
CA LYS A 148 -7.77 18.30 11.15
C LYS A 148 -6.91 17.21 10.53
N PRO A 149 -5.56 17.36 10.53
CA PRO A 149 -4.67 16.29 10.10
C PRO A 149 -4.95 15.02 10.89
N LEU A 150 -5.00 13.89 10.19
CA LEU A 150 -5.02 12.59 10.85
C LEU A 150 -3.62 12.37 11.46
N ALA A 151 -3.57 12.22 12.77
CA ALA A 151 -2.36 11.82 13.47
C ALA A 151 -2.48 10.36 13.87
N GLY A 152 -1.41 9.58 13.65
CA GLY A 152 -1.32 8.25 14.22
C GLY A 152 -1.21 8.37 15.72
N GLU A 153 -2.29 8.16 16.45
CA GLU A 153 -2.15 7.65 17.80
C GLU A 153 -1.61 6.22 17.65
N ALA A 154 -0.40 5.98 18.17
CA ALA A 154 0.06 4.63 18.35
C ALA A 154 -1.05 3.89 19.10
N VAL A 155 -1.76 3.00 18.42
CA VAL A 155 -2.75 2.15 19.05
C VAL A 155 -1.97 1.30 20.04
N LYS A 156 -1.97 1.75 21.30
CA LYS A 156 -1.53 0.92 22.41
C LYS A 156 -2.55 -0.20 22.52
N ARG A 157 -2.23 -1.34 21.93
CA ARG A 157 -2.88 -2.61 22.19
C ARG A 157 -2.08 -3.37 23.23
#